data_8aa81671ceb71d2feee35fff299d28f0
#
_entry.id   8aa81671ceb71d2feee35fff299d28f0
#
_cell.length_a   1.000
_cell.length_b   1.000
_cell.length_c   1.000
_cell.angle_alpha   90.00
_cell.angle_beta   90.00
_cell.angle_gamma   90.00
#
_symmetry.space_group_name_H-M   'P 1'
#
loop_
_entity.id
_entity.type
_entity.pdbx_description
1 polymer ?
#
loop_
_entity_poly.entity_id
_entity_poly.type
_entity_poly.pdbx_seq_one_letter_code
_entity_poly.pdbx_strand_id
1 'polypeptide(L)'
;MHTLSRTVLLLAVLGACSHDDATSPGGPLPRAADLARGGSDVGAVFTLSNSAAGNAVIAFARGADGTLTPAGSFATQGNGTGAGLGSQGAVALSGDGQFLFAVNAASNSVTSFAVDGTNLTRVSTVASGGTLPISLTTHGNLVYVLNAGGTENITGFSVDGNGRLTVLPGSSRPLSGTGVGPAQVSFDPSGSWLVVTEKNTNRIDVFAVGSGGLASAPVINASAGTTPFGFAFNQQGVLIVSEAFGGGVDASAVSSYTLGTNGTLSVVSASVPTTETAACWVAVTSNGKFAYAANTGSSSLTGYRVDHASLTILDADGKTGTTGTTAIDVAFSRNSQFLYALSADSHSISAFSARQNDGSLTPVGAASGLPVGTVGLAAK
;
A
#
# COMPACT_ATOMS: atom_id res chain seq x y z
N MET A 1 40.28 29.21 19.51
CA MET A 1 39.26 28.27 19.97
C MET A 1 38.07 28.41 19.04
N HIS A 2 38.01 27.58 17.99
CA HIS A 2 36.90 27.54 17.03
C HIS A 2 36.06 26.33 17.33
N THR A 3 34.87 26.57 17.85
CA THR A 3 33.83 25.55 18.02
C THR A 3 33.19 25.27 16.67
N LEU A 4 33.51 24.12 16.05
CA LEU A 4 32.78 23.58 14.91
C LEU A 4 31.42 23.05 15.38
N SER A 5 30.37 23.77 14.98
CA SER A 5 29.00 23.29 15.07
C SER A 5 28.83 22.10 14.10
N ARG A 6 28.59 20.92 14.63
CA ARG A 6 28.19 19.75 13.84
C ARG A 6 26.69 19.86 13.56
N THR A 7 26.35 20.42 12.42
CA THR A 7 25.00 20.27 11.86
C THR A 7 24.87 18.84 11.35
N VAL A 8 24.18 18.02 12.08
CA VAL A 8 23.84 16.67 11.65
C VAL A 8 22.76 16.78 10.58
N LEU A 9 23.12 16.43 9.36
CA LEU A 9 22.25 16.38 8.21
C LEU A 9 21.31 15.15 8.37
N LEU A 10 20.12 15.36 8.92
CA LEU A 10 19.11 14.32 9.16
C LEU A 10 18.08 14.24 8.00
N LEU A 11 18.47 14.56 6.77
CA LEU A 11 17.55 14.68 5.62
C LEU A 11 17.60 13.51 4.63
N ALA A 12 18.34 12.44 4.89
CA ALA A 12 18.54 11.37 3.90
C ALA A 12 17.63 10.14 4.07
N VAL A 13 16.82 10.06 5.11
CA VAL A 13 16.10 8.82 5.46
C VAL A 13 14.73 8.67 4.79
N LEU A 14 14.16 9.73 4.23
CA LEU A 14 12.82 9.71 3.63
C LEU A 14 12.80 9.40 2.13
N GLY A 15 13.94 9.42 1.44
CA GLY A 15 13.99 9.32 -0.01
C GLY A 15 13.99 7.90 -0.59
N ALA A 16 14.24 6.87 0.20
CA ALA A 16 14.37 5.52 -0.36
C ALA A 16 13.04 4.87 -0.75
N CYS A 17 11.94 5.27 -0.13
CA CYS A 17 10.60 4.76 -0.41
C CYS A 17 9.59 5.85 -0.83
N SER A 18 10.03 7.10 -0.96
CA SER A 18 9.25 8.20 -1.54
C SER A 18 10.06 8.83 -2.67
N HIS A 19 9.52 8.85 -3.87
CA HIS A 19 10.19 9.46 -5.02
C HIS A 19 9.70 10.88 -5.20
N ASP A 20 10.59 11.85 -5.01
CA ASP A 20 10.34 13.28 -5.22
C ASP A 20 11.00 13.73 -6.54
N ASP A 21 10.41 13.37 -7.69
CA ASP A 21 10.78 14.02 -8.96
C ASP A 21 9.56 14.71 -9.58
N ALA A 22 9.46 15.99 -9.30
CA ALA A 22 8.47 16.88 -9.90
C ALA A 22 9.07 17.59 -11.11
N THR A 23 9.19 16.92 -12.27
CA THR A 23 9.34 17.65 -13.56
C THR A 23 9.14 16.74 -14.76
N SER A 24 7.94 16.71 -15.31
CA SER A 24 7.59 16.75 -16.74
C SER A 24 6.09 16.51 -16.94
N PRO A 25 5.39 17.22 -17.83
CA PRO A 25 3.98 16.98 -18.10
C PRO A 25 3.83 15.62 -18.81
N GLY A 26 3.09 14.72 -18.19
CA GLY A 26 2.75 13.41 -18.75
C GLY A 26 2.02 13.55 -20.08
N GLY A 27 2.42 12.75 -21.06
CA GLY A 27 1.70 12.61 -22.34
C GLY A 27 0.26 12.11 -22.12
N PRO A 28 -0.64 12.30 -23.10
CA PRO A 28 -2.01 11.84 -23.00
C PRO A 28 -2.09 10.32 -22.87
N LEU A 29 -2.94 9.84 -21.96
CA LEU A 29 -3.25 8.41 -21.83
C LEU A 29 -3.77 7.85 -23.16
N PRO A 30 -3.48 6.57 -23.52
CA PRO A 30 -3.98 5.94 -24.71
C PRO A 30 -5.53 5.98 -24.73
N ARG A 31 -6.10 6.24 -25.90
CA ARG A 31 -7.55 6.30 -26.09
C ARG A 31 -8.15 4.88 -26.10
N ALA A 32 -9.37 4.76 -25.58
CA ALA A 32 -10.15 3.52 -25.52
C ALA A 32 -10.32 2.78 -26.87
N ALA A 33 -10.01 3.43 -28.02
CA ALA A 33 -10.14 2.86 -29.36
C ALA A 33 -9.05 1.83 -29.73
N ASP A 34 -7.95 1.73 -28.94
CA ASP A 34 -6.89 0.74 -29.19
C ASP A 34 -7.13 -0.60 -28.46
N LEU A 35 -8.29 -0.74 -27.82
CA LEU A 35 -8.62 -1.78 -26.84
C LEU A 35 -9.33 -3.03 -27.41
N ALA A 36 -9.45 -3.17 -28.71
CA ALA A 36 -10.16 -4.30 -29.31
C ALA A 36 -9.24 -5.46 -29.68
N ARG A 37 -8.73 -6.23 -28.70
CA ARG A 37 -8.29 -7.63 -28.88
C ARG A 37 -8.41 -8.42 -27.57
N GLY A 38 -9.47 -9.03 -27.33
CA GLY A 38 -10.04 -10.29 -27.10
C GLY A 38 -9.37 -11.25 -26.14
N GLY A 39 -9.28 -10.96 -24.83
CA GLY A 39 -9.38 -11.97 -23.79
C GLY A 39 -10.59 -11.60 -22.92
N SER A 40 -11.36 -12.58 -22.45
CA SER A 40 -12.42 -12.28 -21.48
C SER A 40 -11.76 -11.65 -20.25
N ASP A 41 -12.08 -10.38 -19.95
CA ASP A 41 -11.58 -9.69 -18.77
C ASP A 41 -12.02 -10.48 -17.52
N VAL A 42 -11.07 -11.12 -16.85
CA VAL A 42 -11.36 -11.94 -15.66
C VAL A 42 -11.08 -11.21 -14.36
N GLY A 43 -10.72 -9.93 -14.42
CA GLY A 43 -10.51 -9.08 -13.26
C GLY A 43 -10.08 -7.66 -13.64
N ALA A 44 -9.68 -6.90 -12.64
CA ALA A 44 -9.21 -5.54 -12.82
C ALA A 44 -8.05 -5.22 -11.89
N VAL A 45 -7.19 -4.30 -12.33
CA VAL A 45 -6.15 -3.68 -11.51
C VAL A 45 -6.35 -2.18 -11.54
N PHE A 46 -6.24 -1.55 -10.39
CA PHE A 46 -6.47 -0.13 -10.21
C PHE A 46 -5.25 0.52 -9.56
N THR A 47 -4.88 1.70 -10.05
CA THR A 47 -3.86 2.56 -9.44
C THR A 47 -4.33 4.00 -9.45
N LEU A 48 -3.64 4.89 -8.74
CA LEU A 48 -4.04 6.27 -8.56
C LEU A 48 -3.02 7.19 -9.23
N SER A 49 -3.47 8.08 -10.12
CA SER A 49 -2.59 9.02 -10.82
C SER A 49 -1.87 9.98 -9.89
N ASN A 50 -2.47 10.26 -8.74
CA ASN A 50 -2.01 11.23 -7.74
C ASN A 50 -1.64 12.60 -8.36
N SER A 51 -2.27 12.95 -9.46
CA SER A 51 -2.00 14.19 -10.20
C SER A 51 -2.45 15.42 -9.40
N ALA A 52 -1.59 16.44 -9.34
CA ALA A 52 -1.89 17.70 -8.70
C ALA A 52 -2.94 18.54 -9.45
N ALA A 53 -3.07 18.36 -10.77
CA ALA A 53 -4.05 19.04 -11.60
C ALA A 53 -5.44 18.42 -11.59
N GLY A 54 -5.60 17.27 -10.93
CA GLY A 54 -6.84 16.50 -10.83
C GLY A 54 -6.51 15.02 -10.70
N ASN A 55 -6.84 14.44 -9.56
CA ASN A 55 -6.54 13.04 -9.26
C ASN A 55 -7.54 12.10 -9.93
N ALA A 56 -7.08 10.92 -10.35
CA ALA A 56 -7.91 9.92 -11.01
C ALA A 56 -7.46 8.50 -10.69
N VAL A 57 -8.41 7.58 -10.60
CA VAL A 57 -8.13 6.14 -10.60
C VAL A 57 -7.94 5.68 -12.03
N ILE A 58 -6.83 5.02 -12.31
CA ILE A 58 -6.52 4.40 -13.59
C ILE A 58 -6.84 2.91 -13.49
N ALA A 59 -7.65 2.40 -14.41
CA ALA A 59 -8.08 1.02 -14.44
C ALA A 59 -7.43 0.24 -15.59
N PHE A 60 -7.10 -1.01 -15.30
CA PHE A 60 -6.63 -2.00 -16.28
C PHE A 60 -7.54 -3.23 -16.23
N ALA A 61 -7.90 -3.74 -17.40
CA ALA A 61 -8.49 -5.06 -17.53
C ALA A 61 -7.41 -6.13 -17.36
N ARG A 62 -7.68 -7.13 -16.50
CA ARG A 62 -6.80 -8.26 -16.27
C ARG A 62 -7.28 -9.47 -17.03
N GLY A 63 -6.47 -9.92 -17.98
CA GLY A 63 -6.70 -11.16 -18.73
C GLY A 63 -6.58 -12.43 -17.85
N ALA A 64 -7.03 -13.55 -18.38
CA ALA A 64 -6.93 -14.86 -17.74
C ALA A 64 -5.47 -15.31 -17.50
N ASP A 65 -4.55 -14.81 -18.31
CA ASP A 65 -3.11 -15.04 -18.23
C ASP A 65 -2.40 -14.04 -17.28
N GLY A 66 -3.13 -13.10 -16.68
CA GLY A 66 -2.59 -12.06 -15.78
C GLY A 66 -2.09 -10.80 -16.49
N THR A 67 -2.10 -10.75 -17.81
CA THR A 67 -1.72 -9.55 -18.57
C THR A 67 -2.68 -8.40 -18.32
N LEU A 68 -2.18 -7.15 -18.42
CA LEU A 68 -2.93 -5.94 -18.18
C LEU A 68 -3.15 -5.16 -19.48
N THR A 69 -4.39 -4.73 -19.70
CA THR A 69 -4.76 -3.84 -20.80
C THR A 69 -5.40 -2.57 -20.24
N PRO A 70 -4.99 -1.35 -20.63
CA PRO A 70 -5.61 -0.10 -20.17
C PRO A 70 -7.11 -0.10 -20.42
N ALA A 71 -7.91 0.26 -19.41
CA ALA A 71 -9.37 0.22 -19.47
C ALA A 71 -10.05 1.57 -19.22
N GLY A 72 -9.35 2.54 -18.64
CA GLY A 72 -9.88 3.88 -18.44
C GLY A 72 -9.25 4.65 -17.30
N SER A 73 -9.69 5.90 -17.16
CA SER A 73 -9.29 6.80 -16.07
C SER A 73 -10.52 7.51 -15.53
N PHE A 74 -10.68 7.53 -14.20
CA PHE A 74 -11.90 7.98 -13.53
C PHE A 74 -11.57 9.04 -12.49
N ALA A 75 -12.03 10.28 -12.74
CA ALA A 75 -11.72 11.43 -11.89
C ALA A 75 -12.27 11.25 -10.46
N THR A 76 -11.43 11.50 -9.45
CA THR A 76 -11.82 11.45 -8.04
C THR A 76 -12.55 12.70 -7.57
N GLN A 77 -12.48 13.81 -8.31
CA GLN A 77 -12.92 15.15 -7.90
C GLN A 77 -12.10 15.73 -6.73
N GLY A 78 -10.87 15.25 -6.57
CA GLY A 78 -9.87 15.79 -5.66
C GLY A 78 -8.53 15.92 -6.37
N ASN A 79 -7.51 16.38 -5.65
CA ASN A 79 -6.16 16.58 -6.16
C ASN A 79 -5.18 15.67 -5.43
N GLY A 80 -4.25 15.09 -6.19
CA GLY A 80 -3.05 14.45 -5.68
C GLY A 80 -1.91 15.45 -5.46
N THR A 81 -0.78 14.97 -4.99
CA THR A 81 0.42 15.80 -4.77
C THR A 81 1.27 15.95 -6.02
N GLY A 82 1.13 15.08 -7.00
CA GLY A 82 2.02 14.97 -8.17
C GLY A 82 3.36 14.26 -7.88
N ALA A 83 3.55 13.77 -6.64
CA ALA A 83 4.77 13.09 -6.18
C ALA A 83 4.42 11.83 -5.39
N GLY A 84 5.41 10.97 -5.10
CA GLY A 84 5.22 9.78 -4.28
C GLY A 84 4.65 10.10 -2.90
N LEU A 85 3.78 9.25 -2.37
CA LEU A 85 3.20 9.42 -1.04
C LEU A 85 4.01 8.72 0.07
N GLY A 86 4.96 7.85 -0.31
CA GLY A 86 5.74 7.07 0.65
C GLY A 86 4.86 6.22 1.57
N SER A 87 3.82 5.56 0.99
CA SER A 87 2.81 4.82 1.72
C SER A 87 2.27 3.64 0.93
N GLN A 88 1.67 2.67 1.60
CA GLN A 88 0.88 1.58 1.00
C GLN A 88 -0.61 1.82 1.25
N GLY A 89 -1.46 1.44 0.27
CA GLY A 89 -2.90 1.54 0.42
C GLY A 89 -3.48 2.91 0.10
N ALA A 90 -2.90 3.68 -0.85
CA ALA A 90 -3.50 4.92 -1.37
C ALA A 90 -4.82 4.66 -2.13
N VAL A 91 -5.02 3.44 -2.61
CA VAL A 91 -6.26 2.92 -3.20
C VAL A 91 -6.55 1.54 -2.63
N ALA A 92 -7.82 1.26 -2.30
CA ALA A 92 -8.25 -0.06 -1.80
C ALA A 92 -9.64 -0.43 -2.29
N LEU A 93 -9.86 -1.73 -2.51
CA LEU A 93 -11.16 -2.32 -2.81
C LEU A 93 -11.86 -2.75 -1.53
N SER A 94 -13.19 -2.66 -1.49
CA SER A 94 -13.99 -3.34 -0.47
C SER A 94 -13.79 -4.85 -0.52
N GLY A 95 -14.00 -5.55 0.60
CA GLY A 95 -13.79 -7.00 0.69
C GLY A 95 -14.62 -7.80 -0.34
N ASP A 96 -15.79 -7.33 -0.74
CA ASP A 96 -16.61 -7.90 -1.80
C ASP A 96 -16.21 -7.44 -3.22
N GLY A 97 -15.38 -6.39 -3.32
CA GLY A 97 -14.94 -5.79 -4.58
C GLY A 97 -16.01 -4.95 -5.28
N GLN A 98 -17.09 -4.56 -4.59
CA GLN A 98 -18.15 -3.72 -5.13
C GLN A 98 -17.83 -2.23 -5.08
N PHE A 99 -16.93 -1.83 -4.18
CA PHE A 99 -16.50 -0.45 -4.02
C PHE A 99 -14.99 -0.32 -4.05
N LEU A 100 -14.53 0.84 -4.51
CA LEU A 100 -13.13 1.26 -4.48
C LEU A 100 -13.04 2.61 -3.79
N PHE A 101 -12.03 2.75 -2.95
CA PHE A 101 -11.74 3.98 -2.20
C PHE A 101 -10.37 4.49 -2.59
N ALA A 102 -10.22 5.81 -2.75
CA ALA A 102 -8.98 6.45 -3.15
C ALA A 102 -8.74 7.73 -2.34
N VAL A 103 -7.50 7.95 -1.92
CA VAL A 103 -7.10 9.20 -1.25
C VAL A 103 -6.85 10.31 -2.27
N ASN A 104 -7.10 11.57 -1.86
CA ASN A 104 -6.73 12.77 -2.60
C ASN A 104 -5.84 13.61 -1.68
N ALA A 105 -4.56 13.34 -1.72
CA ALA A 105 -3.62 13.78 -0.70
C ALA A 105 -3.51 15.32 -0.60
N ALA A 106 -3.48 16.03 -1.73
CA ALA A 106 -3.35 17.50 -1.71
C ALA A 106 -4.67 18.21 -1.39
N SER A 107 -5.83 17.60 -1.65
CA SER A 107 -7.13 18.19 -1.31
C SER A 107 -7.74 17.66 -0.01
N ASN A 108 -6.97 16.88 0.78
CA ASN A 108 -7.38 16.35 2.08
C ASN A 108 -8.75 15.66 2.04
N SER A 109 -8.97 14.83 1.03
CA SER A 109 -10.25 14.16 0.81
C SER A 109 -10.09 12.71 0.41
N VAL A 110 -11.17 11.95 0.48
CA VAL A 110 -11.28 10.55 0.07
C VAL A 110 -12.48 10.40 -0.85
N THR A 111 -12.31 9.62 -1.91
CA THR A 111 -13.36 9.36 -2.90
C THR A 111 -13.73 7.89 -2.88
N SER A 112 -15.03 7.60 -2.96
CA SER A 112 -15.57 6.26 -3.19
C SER A 112 -16.15 6.13 -4.59
N PHE A 113 -15.99 4.92 -5.16
CA PHE A 113 -16.54 4.52 -6.45
C PHE A 113 -17.30 3.20 -6.30
N ALA A 114 -18.41 3.07 -7.03
CA ALA A 114 -19.00 1.77 -7.33
C ALA A 114 -18.21 1.13 -8.49
N VAL A 115 -17.93 -0.17 -8.39
CA VAL A 115 -17.08 -0.93 -9.31
C VAL A 115 -17.93 -1.89 -10.12
N ASP A 116 -17.89 -1.75 -11.44
CA ASP A 116 -18.47 -2.69 -12.41
C ASP A 116 -17.39 -3.12 -13.42
N GLY A 117 -16.79 -4.29 -13.17
CA GLY A 117 -15.61 -4.74 -13.91
C GLY A 117 -14.44 -3.78 -13.76
N THR A 118 -14.08 -3.11 -14.85
CA THR A 118 -13.08 -2.03 -14.91
C THR A 118 -13.70 -0.64 -14.85
N ASN A 119 -15.04 -0.53 -14.95
CA ASN A 119 -15.72 0.76 -14.91
C ASN A 119 -15.93 1.21 -13.47
N LEU A 120 -15.67 2.48 -13.22
CA LEU A 120 -15.87 3.11 -11.93
C LEU A 120 -16.89 4.24 -12.03
N THR A 121 -17.92 4.18 -11.18
CA THR A 121 -18.87 5.28 -11.02
C THR A 121 -18.62 5.96 -9.68
N ARG A 122 -18.21 7.23 -9.69
CA ARG A 122 -17.97 7.99 -8.47
C ARG A 122 -19.25 8.13 -7.64
N VAL A 123 -19.19 7.77 -6.38
CA VAL A 123 -20.33 7.84 -5.44
C VAL A 123 -20.21 9.08 -4.55
N SER A 124 -19.10 9.26 -3.86
CA SER A 124 -18.89 10.39 -2.95
C SER A 124 -17.44 10.83 -2.91
N THR A 125 -17.22 12.11 -2.58
CA THR A 125 -15.93 12.66 -2.20
C THR A 125 -16.14 13.46 -0.92
N VAL A 126 -15.43 13.13 0.14
CA VAL A 126 -15.59 13.70 1.48
C VAL A 126 -14.22 14.10 2.06
N ALA A 127 -14.22 15.04 3.01
CA ALA A 127 -12.98 15.39 3.73
C ALA A 127 -12.42 14.17 4.47
N SER A 128 -11.09 13.99 4.46
CA SER A 128 -10.40 12.83 5.06
C SER A 128 -10.38 12.84 6.60
N GLY A 129 -10.77 13.95 7.23
CA GLY A 129 -10.72 14.12 8.68
C GLY A 129 -9.33 14.52 9.20
N GLY A 130 -8.40 14.82 8.33
CA GLY A 130 -7.04 15.30 8.62
C GLY A 130 -6.40 15.96 7.41
N THR A 131 -5.08 16.03 7.40
CA THR A 131 -4.29 16.62 6.33
C THR A 131 -3.41 15.55 5.69
N LEU A 132 -3.27 15.63 4.38
CA LEU A 132 -2.43 14.72 3.59
C LEU A 132 -2.81 13.24 3.80
N PRO A 133 -4.03 12.78 3.41
CA PRO A 133 -4.38 11.36 3.44
C PRO A 133 -3.48 10.58 2.47
N ILE A 134 -2.83 9.52 2.98
CA ILE A 134 -1.85 8.72 2.22
C ILE A 134 -2.19 7.25 2.11
N SER A 135 -3.02 6.74 3.00
CA SER A 135 -3.39 5.32 3.07
C SER A 135 -4.82 5.19 3.57
N LEU A 136 -5.50 4.14 3.15
CA LEU A 136 -6.82 3.78 3.64
C LEU A 136 -7.01 2.27 3.65
N THR A 137 -7.92 1.81 4.48
CA THR A 137 -8.28 0.40 4.61
C THR A 137 -9.78 0.25 4.80
N THR A 138 -10.32 -0.92 4.49
CA THR A 138 -11.75 -1.20 4.61
C THR A 138 -12.00 -2.58 5.23
N HIS A 139 -13.03 -2.66 6.10
CA HIS A 139 -13.55 -3.93 6.62
C HIS A 139 -15.06 -3.82 6.85
N GLY A 140 -15.83 -4.73 6.25
CA GLY A 140 -17.29 -4.64 6.28
C GLY A 140 -17.77 -3.30 5.71
N ASN A 141 -18.49 -2.55 6.52
CA ASN A 141 -18.99 -1.22 6.19
C ASN A 141 -18.16 -0.06 6.76
N LEU A 142 -16.92 -0.34 7.17
CA LEU A 142 -15.99 0.64 7.71
C LEU A 142 -14.87 0.95 6.72
N VAL A 143 -14.48 2.23 6.67
CA VAL A 143 -13.24 2.69 6.05
C VAL A 143 -12.47 3.52 7.07
N TYR A 144 -11.17 3.27 7.21
CA TYR A 144 -10.27 4.12 7.96
C TYR A 144 -9.21 4.73 7.06
N VAL A 145 -8.94 6.01 7.26
CA VAL A 145 -8.01 6.82 6.49
C VAL A 145 -6.88 7.28 7.39
N LEU A 146 -5.65 7.15 6.92
CA LEU A 146 -4.44 7.63 7.57
C LEU A 146 -4.04 8.97 6.96
N ASN A 147 -3.97 9.99 7.80
CA ASN A 147 -3.57 11.34 7.43
C ASN A 147 -2.17 11.62 7.98
N ALA A 148 -1.23 11.95 7.11
CA ALA A 148 0.20 12.09 7.42
C ALA A 148 0.65 13.54 7.61
N GLY A 149 -0.24 14.53 7.51
CA GLY A 149 0.09 15.94 7.66
C GLY A 149 -0.52 16.55 8.91
N GLY A 150 0.08 17.66 9.38
CA GLY A 150 -0.39 18.36 10.58
C GLY A 150 -0.29 17.49 11.83
N THR A 151 -1.41 17.32 12.54
CA THR A 151 -1.54 16.29 13.58
C THR A 151 -1.89 14.98 12.91
N GLU A 152 -0.89 14.13 12.76
CA GLU A 152 -1.04 12.81 12.13
C GLU A 152 -2.07 11.97 12.89
N ASN A 153 -3.03 11.40 12.13
CA ASN A 153 -4.16 10.70 12.73
C ASN A 153 -4.74 9.63 11.80
N ILE A 154 -5.56 8.76 12.36
CA ILE A 154 -6.53 7.97 11.62
C ILE A 154 -7.93 8.55 11.81
N THR A 155 -8.78 8.45 10.77
CA THR A 155 -10.20 8.85 10.83
C THR A 155 -11.08 7.79 10.20
N GLY A 156 -12.15 7.42 10.89
CA GLY A 156 -13.10 6.38 10.47
C GLY A 156 -14.31 6.94 9.75
N PHE A 157 -14.81 6.14 8.81
CA PHE A 157 -16.03 6.41 8.01
C PHE A 157 -16.89 5.15 7.98
N SER A 158 -18.22 5.34 7.95
CA SER A 158 -19.16 4.30 7.54
C SER A 158 -19.41 4.37 6.04
N VAL A 159 -19.65 3.21 5.43
CA VAL A 159 -20.02 3.05 4.03
C VAL A 159 -21.44 2.49 3.98
N ASP A 160 -22.35 3.16 3.29
CA ASP A 160 -23.70 2.63 3.08
C ASP A 160 -23.74 1.61 1.92
N GLY A 161 -24.90 0.97 1.71
CA GLY A 161 -25.09 -0.04 0.66
C GLY A 161 -24.92 0.48 -0.78
N ASN A 162 -24.80 1.81 -0.96
CA ASN A 162 -24.52 2.45 -2.25
C ASN A 162 -23.05 2.93 -2.36
N GLY A 163 -22.23 2.66 -1.36
CA GLY A 163 -20.82 3.06 -1.33
C GLY A 163 -20.57 4.51 -0.88
N ARG A 164 -21.57 5.20 -0.34
CA ARG A 164 -21.41 6.57 0.16
C ARG A 164 -20.67 6.57 1.49
N LEU A 165 -19.61 7.38 1.57
CA LEU A 165 -18.84 7.61 2.79
C LEU A 165 -19.53 8.66 3.68
N THR A 166 -19.61 8.35 4.97
CA THR A 166 -20.02 9.28 6.03
C THR A 166 -19.04 9.18 7.18
N VAL A 167 -18.50 10.33 7.62
CA VAL A 167 -17.54 10.34 8.75
C VAL A 167 -18.22 9.80 10.02
N LEU A 168 -17.53 8.94 10.76
CA LEU A 168 -17.96 8.47 12.08
C LEU A 168 -17.61 9.54 13.11
N PRO A 169 -18.61 10.16 13.79
CA PRO A 169 -18.34 11.17 14.80
C PRO A 169 -17.45 10.63 15.91
N GLY A 170 -16.42 11.37 16.28
CA GLY A 170 -15.48 10.97 17.31
C GLY A 170 -14.53 9.82 16.95
N SER A 171 -14.37 9.49 15.65
CA SER A 171 -13.49 8.40 15.20
C SER A 171 -12.03 8.80 15.01
N SER A 172 -11.72 10.10 14.98
CA SER A 172 -10.34 10.55 14.81
C SER A 172 -9.49 10.16 16.04
N ARG A 173 -8.32 9.54 15.77
CA ARG A 173 -7.33 9.17 16.79
C ARG A 173 -5.96 9.62 16.38
N PRO A 174 -5.22 10.34 17.25
CA PRO A 174 -3.83 10.66 17.00
C PRO A 174 -2.99 9.38 16.97
N LEU A 175 -1.87 9.43 16.28
CA LEU A 175 -0.81 8.42 16.31
C LEU A 175 0.05 8.55 17.59
N SER A 176 1.14 7.79 17.70
CA SER A 176 1.99 7.76 18.88
C SER A 176 2.62 9.12 19.24
N GLY A 177 2.66 10.06 18.29
CA GLY A 177 3.24 11.39 18.45
C GLY A 177 3.03 12.26 17.22
N THR A 178 3.90 13.25 17.03
CA THR A 178 3.92 14.13 15.86
C THR A 178 5.23 13.94 15.09
N GLY A 179 5.17 14.06 13.75
CA GLY A 179 6.33 13.83 12.88
C GLY A 179 6.77 12.37 12.85
N VAL A 180 5.85 11.46 13.15
CA VAL A 180 6.13 10.01 13.22
C VAL A 180 6.33 9.39 11.84
N GLY A 181 5.91 10.08 10.77
CA GLY A 181 6.07 9.63 9.40
C GLY A 181 5.32 8.32 9.12
N PRO A 182 3.99 8.29 9.22
CA PRO A 182 3.25 7.05 9.02
C PRO A 182 3.37 6.52 7.58
N ALA A 183 3.22 5.21 7.39
CA ALA A 183 3.34 4.59 6.08
C ALA A 183 2.07 3.88 5.61
N GLN A 184 1.35 3.20 6.50
CA GLN A 184 0.16 2.43 6.13
C GLN A 184 -0.80 2.31 7.30
N VAL A 185 -2.10 2.24 6.99
CA VAL A 185 -3.13 1.74 7.90
C VAL A 185 -3.79 0.50 7.30
N SER A 186 -4.01 -0.54 8.10
CA SER A 186 -4.81 -1.71 7.69
C SER A 186 -5.57 -2.30 8.85
N PHE A 187 -6.78 -2.83 8.55
CA PHE A 187 -7.47 -3.74 9.45
C PHE A 187 -6.75 -5.08 9.51
N ASP A 188 -6.82 -5.72 10.68
CA ASP A 188 -6.59 -7.16 10.79
C ASP A 188 -7.74 -7.95 10.11
N PRO A 189 -7.58 -9.25 9.81
CA PRO A 189 -8.62 -10.03 9.13
C PRO A 189 -9.96 -10.11 9.87
N SER A 190 -9.97 -9.94 11.19
CA SER A 190 -11.20 -9.95 11.99
C SER A 190 -11.95 -8.62 11.97
N GLY A 191 -11.31 -7.53 11.55
CA GLY A 191 -11.81 -6.17 11.65
C GLY A 191 -11.85 -5.61 13.09
N SER A 192 -11.25 -6.33 14.04
CA SER A 192 -11.23 -5.92 15.46
C SER A 192 -10.07 -5.01 15.78
N TRP A 193 -9.07 -4.93 14.91
CA TRP A 193 -7.85 -4.15 15.10
C TRP A 193 -7.49 -3.36 13.86
N LEU A 194 -6.96 -2.15 14.08
CA LEU A 194 -6.26 -1.36 13.07
C LEU A 194 -4.79 -1.29 13.45
N VAL A 195 -3.93 -1.39 12.45
CA VAL A 195 -2.48 -1.25 12.61
C VAL A 195 -1.99 -0.09 11.76
N VAL A 196 -1.05 0.70 12.30
CA VAL A 196 -0.33 1.76 11.59
C VAL A 196 1.16 1.59 11.82
N THR A 197 1.97 1.67 10.77
CA THR A 197 3.44 1.70 10.86
C THR A 197 3.95 3.13 10.82
N GLU A 198 4.97 3.42 11.65
CA GLU A 198 5.60 4.73 11.79
C GLU A 198 7.09 4.65 11.48
N LYS A 199 7.49 5.20 10.35
CA LYS A 199 8.86 5.12 9.81
C LYS A 199 9.91 5.81 10.69
N ASN A 200 9.57 7.00 11.20
CA ASN A 200 10.54 7.86 11.90
C ASN A 200 10.75 7.47 13.36
N THR A 201 9.78 6.79 13.97
CA THR A 201 9.80 6.40 15.38
C THR A 201 10.12 4.92 15.58
N ASN A 202 10.17 4.12 14.49
CA ASN A 202 10.32 2.67 14.52
C ASN A 202 9.25 2.01 15.40
N ARG A 203 7.97 2.42 15.20
CA ARG A 203 6.83 1.95 15.98
C ARG A 203 5.75 1.36 15.08
N ILE A 204 4.92 0.56 15.73
CA ILE A 204 3.71 -0.01 15.16
C ILE A 204 2.59 0.27 16.15
N ASP A 205 1.66 1.14 15.75
CA ASP A 205 0.49 1.48 16.55
C ASP A 205 -0.65 0.50 16.27
N VAL A 206 -1.27 -0.01 17.32
CA VAL A 206 -2.38 -0.96 17.26
C VAL A 206 -3.59 -0.39 17.98
N PHE A 207 -4.71 -0.26 17.28
CA PHE A 207 -5.95 0.32 17.79
C PHE A 207 -7.03 -0.76 17.84
N ALA A 208 -7.67 -0.97 18.99
CA ALA A 208 -8.86 -1.82 19.05
C ALA A 208 -10.05 -1.09 18.41
N VAL A 209 -10.85 -1.82 17.63
CA VAL A 209 -12.06 -1.31 17.00
C VAL A 209 -13.28 -1.86 17.74
N GLY A 210 -14.03 -0.98 18.37
CA GLY A 210 -15.25 -1.33 19.11
C GLY A 210 -16.43 -1.66 18.20
N SER A 211 -17.51 -2.20 18.76
CA SER A 211 -18.72 -2.59 18.02
C SER A 211 -19.41 -1.44 17.27
N GLY A 212 -19.15 -0.17 17.67
CA GLY A 212 -19.60 1.02 16.95
C GLY A 212 -18.68 1.48 15.82
N GLY A 213 -17.62 0.71 15.52
CA GLY A 213 -16.63 1.05 14.49
C GLY A 213 -15.60 2.10 14.93
N LEU A 214 -15.60 2.51 16.22
CA LEU A 214 -14.67 3.51 16.72
C LEU A 214 -13.36 2.86 17.19
N ALA A 215 -12.24 3.39 16.73
CA ALA A 215 -10.92 3.00 17.18
C ALA A 215 -10.65 3.50 18.61
N SER A 216 -9.93 2.74 19.42
CA SER A 216 -9.41 3.13 20.73
C SER A 216 -8.22 4.11 20.59
N ALA A 217 -7.62 4.53 21.71
CA ALA A 217 -6.24 5.01 21.70
C ALA A 217 -5.29 3.88 21.29
N PRO A 218 -4.12 4.18 20.66
CA PRO A 218 -3.18 3.15 20.23
C PRO A 218 -2.49 2.44 21.40
N VAL A 219 -2.25 1.15 21.24
CA VAL A 219 -1.21 0.41 21.96
C VAL A 219 0.05 0.54 21.11
N ILE A 220 1.09 1.17 21.65
CA ILE A 220 2.32 1.48 20.91
C ILE A 220 3.29 0.32 21.08
N ASN A 221 3.68 -0.30 19.97
CA ASN A 221 4.64 -1.40 19.93
C ASN A 221 5.94 -0.95 19.26
N ALA A 222 7.08 -1.51 19.66
CA ALA A 222 8.32 -1.32 18.94
C ALA A 222 8.35 -2.24 17.69
N SER A 223 8.83 -1.72 16.57
CA SER A 223 9.21 -2.57 15.42
C SER A 223 10.48 -3.34 15.74
N ALA A 224 10.62 -4.56 15.20
CA ALA A 224 11.82 -5.37 15.36
C ALA A 224 13.03 -4.75 14.65
N GLY A 225 12.81 -4.19 13.45
CA GLY A 225 13.82 -3.45 12.69
C GLY A 225 13.45 -1.99 12.50
N THR A 226 14.36 -1.24 11.87
CA THR A 226 14.19 0.20 11.67
C THR A 226 13.44 0.53 10.39
N THR A 227 12.74 1.66 10.40
CA THR A 227 11.94 2.16 9.29
C THR A 227 10.86 1.15 8.86
N PRO A 228 9.95 0.71 9.79
CA PRO A 228 8.81 -0.14 9.41
C PRO A 228 7.96 0.62 8.39
N PHE A 229 7.61 -0.06 7.30
CA PHE A 229 6.95 0.59 6.17
C PHE A 229 5.60 -0.08 5.86
N GLY A 230 5.49 -0.76 4.72
CA GLY A 230 4.29 -1.48 4.35
C GLY A 230 4.16 -2.80 5.09
N PHE A 231 2.92 -3.28 5.22
CA PHE A 231 2.64 -4.54 5.87
C PHE A 231 1.40 -5.22 5.31
N ALA A 232 1.27 -6.50 5.58
CA ALA A 232 0.06 -7.24 5.28
C ALA A 232 -0.22 -8.26 6.39
N PHE A 233 -1.50 -8.56 6.60
CA PHE A 233 -1.92 -9.71 7.39
C PHE A 233 -2.16 -10.93 6.50
N ASN A 234 -1.79 -12.10 6.98
CA ASN A 234 -2.36 -13.33 6.42
C ASN A 234 -3.74 -13.61 7.04
N GLN A 235 -4.47 -14.59 6.52
CA GLN A 235 -5.80 -14.95 7.03
C GLN A 235 -5.80 -15.50 8.46
N GLN A 236 -4.66 -15.94 8.96
CA GLN A 236 -4.47 -16.41 10.33
C GLN A 236 -4.15 -15.29 11.33
N GLY A 237 -4.11 -14.03 10.86
CA GLY A 237 -3.83 -12.88 11.70
C GLY A 237 -2.34 -12.65 11.98
N VAL A 238 -1.45 -13.29 11.22
CA VAL A 238 0.00 -12.99 11.27
C VAL A 238 0.25 -11.67 10.56
N LEU A 239 0.83 -10.72 11.25
CA LEU A 239 1.28 -9.44 10.72
C LEU A 239 2.70 -9.58 10.16
N ILE A 240 2.91 -9.19 8.89
CA ILE A 240 4.19 -9.23 8.21
C ILE A 240 4.55 -7.81 7.78
N VAL A 241 5.66 -7.27 8.28
CA VAL A 241 6.06 -5.85 8.14
C VAL A 241 7.40 -5.76 7.45
N SER A 242 7.51 -4.92 6.42
CA SER A 242 8.79 -4.57 5.80
C SER A 242 9.53 -3.53 6.63
N GLU A 243 10.84 -3.60 6.61
CA GLU A 243 11.76 -2.75 7.35
C GLU A 243 12.82 -2.22 6.38
N ALA A 244 12.71 -0.92 6.03
CA ALA A 244 13.52 -0.33 4.96
C ALA A 244 14.95 0.04 5.42
N PHE A 245 15.26 0.01 6.70
CA PHE A 245 16.57 0.35 7.29
C PHE A 245 17.17 1.66 6.76
N GLY A 246 16.28 2.69 6.62
CA GLY A 246 16.68 3.99 6.11
C GLY A 246 17.18 3.99 4.66
N GLY A 247 16.89 2.94 3.88
CA GLY A 247 17.37 2.78 2.51
C GLY A 247 18.83 2.35 2.41
N GLY A 248 19.41 1.80 3.49
CA GLY A 248 20.77 1.23 3.46
C GLY A 248 20.90 0.14 2.40
N VAL A 249 22.02 0.15 1.67
CA VAL A 249 22.26 -0.83 0.59
C VAL A 249 22.26 -2.25 1.16
N ASP A 250 21.43 -3.12 0.58
CA ASP A 250 21.26 -4.54 0.91
C ASP A 250 20.95 -4.81 2.41
N ALA A 251 20.41 -3.80 3.10
CA ALA A 251 20.19 -3.84 4.54
C ALA A 251 18.74 -4.11 4.95
N SER A 252 17.79 -4.06 4.00
CA SER A 252 16.37 -4.18 4.35
C SER A 252 15.98 -5.60 4.77
N ALA A 253 14.87 -5.69 5.53
CA ALA A 253 14.39 -6.93 6.10
C ALA A 253 12.87 -6.98 6.17
N VAL A 254 12.35 -8.13 6.61
CA VAL A 254 10.93 -8.33 6.91
C VAL A 254 10.81 -9.03 8.26
N SER A 255 9.90 -8.53 9.10
CA SER A 255 9.57 -9.16 10.38
C SER A 255 8.14 -9.70 10.40
N SER A 256 7.90 -10.69 11.24
CA SER A 256 6.56 -11.21 11.49
C SER A 256 6.19 -11.15 12.96
N TYR A 257 4.89 -10.94 13.21
CA TYR A 257 4.34 -10.76 14.55
C TYR A 257 3.02 -11.52 14.70
N THR A 258 2.75 -11.93 15.93
CA THR A 258 1.41 -12.30 16.37
C THR A 258 0.80 -11.18 17.19
N LEU A 259 -0.50 -10.93 16.98
CA LEU A 259 -1.24 -9.89 17.67
C LEU A 259 -1.99 -10.48 18.89
N GLY A 260 -1.68 -9.97 20.08
CA GLY A 260 -2.35 -10.34 21.32
C GLY A 260 -3.71 -9.67 21.49
N THR A 261 -4.57 -10.22 22.31
CA THR A 261 -5.93 -9.70 22.58
C THR A 261 -5.96 -8.35 23.30
N ASN A 262 -4.82 -7.85 23.73
CA ASN A 262 -4.62 -6.54 24.35
C ASN A 262 -3.95 -5.52 23.41
N GLY A 263 -3.73 -5.86 22.14
CA GLY A 263 -3.07 -5.00 21.17
C GLY A 263 -1.54 -5.05 21.18
N THR A 264 -0.93 -5.91 22.01
CA THR A 264 0.53 -6.10 21.99
C THR A 264 0.96 -7.00 20.84
N LEU A 265 2.08 -6.67 20.21
CA LEU A 265 2.70 -7.48 19.15
C LEU A 265 3.84 -8.31 19.75
N SER A 266 3.82 -9.61 19.49
CA SER A 266 4.91 -10.53 19.82
C SER A 266 5.68 -10.87 18.54
N VAL A 267 6.97 -10.56 18.50
CA VAL A 267 7.85 -10.87 17.37
C VAL A 267 8.02 -12.39 17.26
N VAL A 268 7.83 -12.94 16.06
CA VAL A 268 8.09 -14.36 15.74
C VAL A 268 9.37 -14.49 14.93
N SER A 269 9.47 -13.76 13.82
CA SER A 269 10.71 -13.64 13.06
C SER A 269 11.15 -12.18 13.06
N ALA A 270 12.35 -11.91 13.57
CA ALA A 270 12.90 -10.57 13.68
C ALA A 270 13.82 -10.30 12.49
N SER A 271 13.53 -9.26 11.72
CA SER A 271 14.39 -8.70 10.65
C SER A 271 15.06 -9.77 9.78
N VAL A 272 14.24 -10.66 9.18
CA VAL A 272 14.75 -11.65 8.22
C VAL A 272 15.22 -10.91 6.97
N PRO A 273 16.54 -10.93 6.64
CA PRO A 273 17.09 -10.11 5.57
C PRO A 273 16.42 -10.35 4.22
N THR A 274 16.21 -9.27 3.45
CA THR A 274 15.87 -9.36 2.02
C THR A 274 17.13 -9.56 1.17
N THR A 275 18.30 -9.20 1.67
CA THR A 275 19.55 -9.03 0.92
C THR A 275 19.45 -7.99 -0.20
N GLU A 276 18.46 -7.12 -0.11
CA GLU A 276 18.11 -6.11 -1.08
C GLU A 276 17.93 -4.74 -0.40
N THR A 277 17.75 -3.70 -1.20
CA THR A 277 17.72 -2.30 -0.72
C THR A 277 16.30 -1.78 -0.65
N ALA A 278 15.95 -1.20 0.51
CA ALA A 278 14.71 -0.45 0.75
C ALA A 278 13.44 -1.30 0.49
N ALA A 279 13.25 -2.38 1.25
CA ALA A 279 11.99 -3.14 1.27
C ALA A 279 10.88 -2.28 1.90
N CYS A 280 9.87 -1.92 1.12
CA CYS A 280 8.87 -0.94 1.54
C CYS A 280 7.42 -1.46 1.49
N TRP A 281 7.00 -2.27 0.54
CA TRP A 281 5.62 -2.74 0.39
C TRP A 281 5.52 -4.24 0.52
N VAL A 282 4.42 -4.72 1.14
CA VAL A 282 4.21 -6.15 1.41
C VAL A 282 2.88 -6.61 0.86
N ALA A 283 2.88 -7.78 0.21
CA ALA A 283 1.67 -8.52 -0.14
C ALA A 283 1.79 -9.98 0.33
N VAL A 284 0.66 -10.56 0.75
CA VAL A 284 0.58 -11.95 1.23
C VAL A 284 -0.41 -12.72 0.38
N THR A 285 -0.10 -13.97 0.02
CA THR A 285 -1.01 -14.85 -0.71
C THR A 285 -2.27 -15.15 0.09
N SER A 286 -3.40 -15.36 -0.59
CA SER A 286 -4.69 -15.65 0.05
C SER A 286 -4.69 -16.92 0.89
N ASN A 287 -3.80 -17.89 0.61
CA ASN A 287 -3.60 -19.09 1.43
C ASN A 287 -2.69 -18.84 2.66
N GLY A 288 -2.14 -17.62 2.79
CA GLY A 288 -1.27 -17.21 3.90
C GLY A 288 0.11 -17.84 3.95
N LYS A 289 0.52 -18.60 2.91
CA LYS A 289 1.77 -19.37 2.89
C LYS A 289 2.98 -18.62 2.37
N PHE A 290 2.77 -17.53 1.63
CA PHE A 290 3.85 -16.76 1.03
C PHE A 290 3.60 -15.26 1.20
N ALA A 291 4.67 -14.53 1.48
CA ALA A 291 4.70 -13.08 1.52
C ALA A 291 5.77 -12.55 0.56
N TYR A 292 5.56 -11.36 0.00
CA TYR A 292 6.49 -10.71 -0.90
C TYR A 292 6.68 -9.27 -0.49
N ALA A 293 7.93 -8.86 -0.40
CA ALA A 293 8.32 -7.47 -0.17
C ALA A 293 8.86 -6.85 -1.46
N ALA A 294 8.42 -5.64 -1.79
CA ALA A 294 8.97 -4.88 -2.90
C ALA A 294 10.16 -4.04 -2.42
N ASN A 295 11.29 -4.23 -3.08
CA ASN A 295 12.55 -3.55 -2.78
C ASN A 295 12.72 -2.38 -3.74
N THR A 296 12.42 -1.17 -3.27
CA THR A 296 12.43 0.06 -4.09
C THR A 296 13.82 0.32 -4.68
N GLY A 297 14.86 0.24 -3.86
CA GLY A 297 16.23 0.54 -4.27
C GLY A 297 16.84 -0.51 -5.20
N SER A 298 16.41 -1.75 -5.11
CA SER A 298 16.90 -2.85 -5.94
C SER A 298 15.98 -3.21 -7.11
N SER A 299 14.79 -2.63 -7.20
CA SER A 299 13.81 -2.91 -8.25
C SER A 299 13.47 -4.41 -8.37
N SER A 300 13.23 -5.03 -7.22
CA SER A 300 13.01 -6.46 -7.09
C SER A 300 11.89 -6.80 -6.11
N LEU A 301 11.51 -8.06 -6.08
CA LEU A 301 10.61 -8.66 -5.10
C LEU A 301 11.37 -9.75 -4.33
N THR A 302 11.34 -9.68 -2.99
CA THR A 302 11.81 -10.77 -2.13
C THR A 302 10.63 -11.56 -1.62
N GLY A 303 10.63 -12.87 -1.87
CA GLY A 303 9.62 -13.81 -1.40
C GLY A 303 10.01 -14.52 -0.11
N TYR A 304 9.03 -14.77 0.73
CA TYR A 304 9.16 -15.54 1.97
C TYR A 304 8.10 -16.63 2.05
N ARG A 305 8.50 -17.80 2.51
CA ARG A 305 7.57 -18.80 3.03
C ARG A 305 7.16 -18.40 4.44
N VAL A 306 5.86 -18.48 4.71
CA VAL A 306 5.26 -18.22 6.03
C VAL A 306 4.78 -19.55 6.60
N ASP A 307 5.41 -20.00 7.69
CA ASP A 307 5.03 -21.21 8.41
C ASP A 307 4.76 -20.88 9.88
N HIS A 308 3.50 -20.94 10.32
CA HIS A 308 3.06 -20.60 11.68
C HIS A 308 3.59 -19.23 12.18
N ALA A 309 3.65 -18.26 11.30
CA ALA A 309 4.27 -16.93 11.46
C ALA A 309 5.79 -16.87 11.29
N SER A 310 6.54 -17.97 11.26
CA SER A 310 7.96 -17.96 10.93
C SER A 310 8.19 -17.64 9.46
N LEU A 311 9.17 -16.78 9.17
CA LEU A 311 9.57 -16.39 7.83
C LEU A 311 10.85 -17.11 7.41
N THR A 312 10.84 -17.65 6.18
CA THR A 312 12.03 -18.20 5.53
C THR A 312 12.10 -17.64 4.12
N ILE A 313 13.22 -17.00 3.75
CA ILE A 313 13.42 -16.46 2.41
C ILE A 313 13.36 -17.58 1.36
N LEU A 314 12.73 -17.31 0.21
CA LEU A 314 12.59 -18.30 -0.86
C LEU A 314 13.85 -18.44 -1.68
N ASP A 315 14.50 -17.32 -2.00
CA ASP A 315 15.68 -17.26 -2.84
C ASP A 315 16.84 -16.65 -2.05
N ALA A 316 17.99 -17.32 -2.03
CA ALA A 316 19.12 -16.94 -1.21
C ALA A 316 19.74 -15.58 -1.60
N ASP A 317 19.55 -15.15 -2.86
CA ASP A 317 19.98 -13.85 -3.36
C ASP A 317 18.93 -12.74 -3.14
N GLY A 318 17.79 -13.07 -2.50
CA GLY A 318 16.70 -12.12 -2.24
C GLY A 318 15.80 -11.80 -3.42
N LYS A 319 16.05 -12.35 -4.61
CA LYS A 319 15.35 -11.97 -5.86
C LYS A 319 14.38 -13.02 -6.36
N THR A 320 13.20 -13.07 -5.79
CA THR A 320 12.09 -13.92 -6.30
C THR A 320 11.50 -13.37 -7.59
N GLY A 321 11.61 -12.06 -7.83
CA GLY A 321 11.17 -11.41 -9.07
C GLY A 321 11.88 -10.08 -9.32
N THR A 322 12.02 -9.72 -10.60
CA THR A 322 12.55 -8.40 -11.02
C THR A 322 11.41 -7.53 -11.51
N THR A 323 11.28 -6.33 -10.98
CA THR A 323 10.24 -5.35 -11.33
C THR A 323 10.76 -4.31 -12.33
N GLY A 324 9.92 -3.36 -12.72
CA GLY A 324 10.40 -2.09 -13.25
C GLY A 324 11.18 -1.30 -12.19
N THR A 325 11.84 -0.22 -12.62
CA THR A 325 12.69 0.59 -11.73
C THR A 325 11.86 1.30 -10.66
N THR A 326 12.34 1.25 -9.41
CA THR A 326 11.72 1.88 -8.24
C THR A 326 10.33 1.30 -7.95
N ALA A 327 10.28 0.03 -7.53
CA ALA A 327 9.02 -0.61 -7.13
C ALA A 327 8.43 0.09 -5.90
N ILE A 328 7.17 0.54 -5.98
CA ILE A 328 6.52 1.40 -4.97
C ILE A 328 5.12 0.93 -4.53
N ASP A 329 4.62 -0.17 -4.99
CA ASP A 329 3.43 -0.84 -4.43
C ASP A 329 3.29 -2.25 -5.00
N VAL A 330 2.59 -3.12 -4.27
CA VAL A 330 2.30 -4.50 -4.66
C VAL A 330 0.89 -4.91 -4.30
N ALA A 331 0.23 -5.65 -5.20
CA ALA A 331 -1.09 -6.20 -4.93
C ALA A 331 -1.27 -7.56 -5.60
N PHE A 332 -1.92 -8.49 -4.90
CA PHE A 332 -2.38 -9.75 -5.48
C PHE A 332 -3.76 -9.63 -6.12
N SER A 333 -3.99 -10.36 -7.21
CA SER A 333 -5.34 -10.72 -7.62
C SER A 333 -6.04 -11.49 -6.48
N ARG A 334 -7.37 -11.41 -6.39
CA ARG A 334 -8.16 -11.98 -5.29
C ARG A 334 -7.85 -13.45 -4.99
N ASN A 335 -7.59 -14.24 -6.01
CA ASN A 335 -7.21 -15.66 -5.90
C ASN A 335 -5.70 -15.87 -5.72
N SER A 336 -4.92 -14.81 -5.64
CA SER A 336 -3.45 -14.78 -5.54
C SER A 336 -2.72 -15.55 -6.65
N GLN A 337 -3.36 -15.74 -7.81
CA GLN A 337 -2.70 -16.32 -8.97
C GLN A 337 -1.72 -15.35 -9.64
N PHE A 338 -1.98 -14.04 -9.47
CA PHE A 338 -1.13 -12.99 -10.06
C PHE A 338 -0.74 -11.95 -9.03
N LEU A 339 0.53 -11.59 -9.03
CA LEU A 339 1.10 -10.47 -8.27
C LEU A 339 1.45 -9.34 -9.22
N TYR A 340 1.06 -8.14 -8.85
CA TYR A 340 1.34 -6.91 -9.57
C TYR A 340 2.25 -6.03 -8.74
N ALA A 341 3.25 -5.41 -9.39
CA ALA A 341 4.17 -4.46 -8.76
C ALA A 341 4.19 -3.16 -9.55
N LEU A 342 3.79 -2.07 -8.91
CA LEU A 342 3.85 -0.71 -9.45
C LEU A 342 5.27 -0.18 -9.31
N SER A 343 5.81 0.38 -10.38
CA SER A 343 7.17 0.94 -10.42
C SER A 343 7.14 2.40 -10.88
N ALA A 344 7.70 3.29 -10.04
CA ALA A 344 7.58 4.74 -10.23
C ALA A 344 8.41 5.22 -11.44
N ASP A 345 9.71 4.94 -11.48
CA ASP A 345 10.62 5.49 -12.50
C ASP A 345 10.41 4.86 -13.88
N SER A 346 10.02 3.58 -13.93
CA SER A 346 9.65 2.94 -15.18
C SER A 346 8.22 3.21 -15.60
N HIS A 347 7.42 3.94 -14.80
CA HIS A 347 6.03 4.27 -15.07
C HIS A 347 5.22 3.05 -15.52
N SER A 348 5.33 1.95 -14.77
CA SER A 348 4.79 0.65 -15.19
C SER A 348 4.25 -0.19 -14.04
N ILE A 349 3.43 -1.18 -14.37
CA ILE A 349 3.02 -2.25 -13.49
C ILE A 349 3.56 -3.55 -14.06
N SER A 350 4.50 -4.18 -13.37
CA SER A 350 4.97 -5.53 -13.69
C SER A 350 3.97 -6.56 -13.21
N ALA A 351 3.71 -7.59 -14.00
CA ALA A 351 2.79 -8.67 -13.70
C ALA A 351 3.51 -10.01 -13.61
N PHE A 352 3.19 -10.80 -12.58
CA PHE A 352 3.77 -12.11 -12.33
C PHE A 352 2.66 -13.14 -12.08
N SER A 353 2.80 -14.33 -12.63
CA SER A 353 2.08 -15.52 -12.18
C SER A 353 2.74 -16.05 -10.91
N ALA A 354 1.96 -16.26 -9.85
CA ALA A 354 2.46 -16.71 -8.55
C ALA A 354 2.05 -18.16 -8.28
N ARG A 355 3.02 -19.03 -8.05
CA ARG A 355 2.77 -20.43 -7.72
C ARG A 355 2.42 -20.62 -6.26
N GLN A 356 1.25 -21.21 -5.98
CA GLN A 356 0.72 -21.39 -4.64
C GLN A 356 1.34 -22.56 -3.85
N ASN A 357 2.18 -23.38 -4.48
CA ASN A 357 2.84 -24.54 -3.85
C ASN A 357 4.28 -24.24 -3.38
N ASP A 358 5.01 -23.41 -4.10
CA ASP A 358 6.42 -23.12 -3.81
C ASP A 358 6.73 -21.62 -3.64
N GLY A 359 5.81 -20.74 -4.04
CA GLY A 359 5.96 -19.28 -3.94
C GLY A 359 6.77 -18.65 -5.07
N SER A 360 7.14 -19.42 -6.10
CA SER A 360 7.89 -18.88 -7.24
C SER A 360 7.04 -17.90 -8.06
N LEU A 361 7.68 -16.87 -8.59
CA LEU A 361 7.07 -15.86 -9.47
C LEU A 361 7.59 -16.05 -10.90
N THR A 362 6.66 -16.05 -11.87
CA THR A 362 7.00 -16.06 -13.30
C THR A 362 6.46 -14.79 -13.95
N PRO A 363 7.31 -13.95 -14.58
CA PRO A 363 6.84 -12.76 -15.28
C PRO A 363 5.85 -13.12 -16.40
N VAL A 364 4.73 -12.38 -16.46
CA VAL A 364 3.71 -12.54 -17.52
C VAL A 364 3.55 -11.29 -18.39
N GLY A 365 4.19 -10.19 -18.02
CA GLY A 365 4.22 -8.95 -18.80
C GLY A 365 4.30 -7.71 -17.92
N ALA A 366 4.16 -6.54 -18.57
CA ALA A 366 4.07 -5.26 -17.89
C ALA A 366 3.14 -4.31 -18.65
N ALA A 367 2.40 -3.48 -17.93
CA ALA A 367 1.70 -2.32 -18.49
C ALA A 367 2.52 -1.06 -18.19
N SER A 368 2.78 -0.24 -19.19
CA SER A 368 3.60 0.98 -19.11
C SER A 368 2.82 2.24 -19.50
N GLY A 369 3.45 3.41 -19.37
CA GLY A 369 2.85 4.69 -19.74
C GLY A 369 2.01 5.32 -18.62
N LEU A 370 2.24 4.94 -17.36
CA LEU A 370 1.60 5.57 -16.21
C LEU A 370 2.07 7.02 -16.06
N PRO A 371 1.22 7.93 -15.55
CA PRO A 371 1.64 9.28 -15.18
C PRO A 371 2.73 9.29 -14.10
N VAL A 372 3.56 10.33 -14.14
CA VAL A 372 4.47 10.64 -13.02
C VAL A 372 3.65 10.85 -11.75
N GLY A 373 4.18 10.38 -10.60
CA GLY A 373 3.51 10.51 -9.32
C GLY A 373 2.44 9.44 -9.04
N THR A 374 2.21 8.48 -9.96
CA THR A 374 1.27 7.36 -9.76
C THR A 374 1.62 6.58 -8.49
N VAL A 375 0.60 6.29 -7.66
CA VAL A 375 0.72 5.59 -6.36
C VAL A 375 -0.45 4.65 -6.12
N GLY A 376 -0.31 3.74 -5.18
CA GLY A 376 -1.38 2.82 -4.78
C GLY A 376 -1.66 1.75 -5.83
N LEU A 377 -1.93 0.54 -5.37
CA LEU A 377 -2.27 -0.59 -6.24
C LEU A 377 -3.32 -1.47 -5.58
N ALA A 378 -4.39 -1.79 -6.31
CA ALA A 378 -5.41 -2.73 -5.89
C ALA A 378 -5.80 -3.64 -7.05
N ALA A 379 -6.04 -4.94 -6.78
CA ALA A 379 -6.36 -5.91 -7.82
C ALA A 379 -7.52 -6.83 -7.39
N LYS A 380 -8.34 -7.24 -8.37
CA LYS A 380 -9.43 -8.20 -8.17
C LYS A 380 -9.47 -9.27 -9.24
#